data_c0e1778613bb48beb0f923a7204818af
#
_entry.id   c0e1778613bb48beb0f923a7204818af
#
_cell.length_a   1.000
_cell.length_b   1.000
_cell.length_c   1.000
_cell.angle_alpha   90.00
_cell.angle_beta   90.00
_cell.angle_gamma   90.00
#
_symmetry.space_group_name_H-M   'P 1'
#
loop_
_entity.id
_entity.type
_entity.pdbx_description
1 polymer ?
#
loop_
_entity_poly.entity_id
_entity_poly.type
_entity_poly.pdbx_seq_one_letter_code
_entity_poly.pdbx_strand_id
1 'polypeptide(L)'
;MLQYNALMRHSTSLPTSVDTWLAAAAAQLRTADIASSRLDSELLLSYVLQRPRHWLHAHGDSTLLHEQQVQAEQLLTRRLQHEPLAYLVGHKEFYGRDFVVSPAVLVPRPETEQMISLLLQLIQPTQRTIVDVGTGSGILAITAQLELPQCQVDAYDISPEALAIAQRNAQQHGTTSVNFIQSDLLAAAQQRYDVVLANLPYVNPTWQRDDRETAHEPALALFAKDDGLALISTLLAQTEQWLAPSGLLILEADPCQHSRIIARATAYQLTHMQSEGYALAFAKQCSA
;
A
#
# COMPACT_ATOMS: atom_id res chain seq x y z
N MET A 1 20.41 39.86 26.91
CA MET A 1 19.51 38.92 27.58
C MET A 1 18.07 39.48 27.61
N LEU A 2 17.50 39.89 26.45
CA LEU A 2 16.16 40.48 26.34
C LEU A 2 15.69 40.41 24.89
N GLN A 3 15.56 39.19 24.31
CA GLN A 3 14.95 39.00 22.95
C GLN A 3 14.50 37.55 22.68
N TYR A 4 14.11 36.76 23.69
CA TYR A 4 13.67 35.37 23.50
C TYR A 4 12.26 35.07 24.04
N ASN A 5 11.42 36.11 24.30
CA ASN A 5 10.09 35.94 24.88
C ASN A 5 8.95 36.57 24.05
N ALA A 6 8.89 36.34 22.73
CA ALA A 6 7.85 36.95 21.92
C ALA A 6 7.23 36.03 20.85
N LEU A 7 7.12 34.70 21.09
CA LEU A 7 6.51 33.77 20.12
C LEU A 7 5.58 32.72 20.72
N MET A 8 5.11 32.89 21.95
CA MET A 8 3.98 32.13 22.49
C MET A 8 2.76 33.06 22.55
N ARG A 9 2.31 33.58 21.41
CA ARG A 9 0.92 34.05 21.32
C ARG A 9 0.06 32.79 21.34
N HIS A 10 -0.56 32.51 22.48
CA HIS A 10 -1.70 31.62 22.56
C HIS A 10 -2.79 32.23 21.67
N SER A 11 -2.86 31.79 20.43
CA SER A 11 -4.00 32.05 19.57
C SER A 11 -5.18 31.35 20.24
N THR A 12 -5.96 32.09 21.00
CA THR A 12 -7.29 31.65 21.41
C THR A 12 -8.15 31.62 20.16
N SER A 13 -8.06 30.54 19.38
CA SER A 13 -9.00 30.33 18.29
C SER A 13 -10.41 30.30 18.88
N LEU A 14 -11.32 31.06 18.27
CA LEU A 14 -12.73 31.03 18.66
C LEU A 14 -13.27 29.60 18.54
N PRO A 15 -14.20 29.19 19.42
CA PRO A 15 -14.86 27.91 19.33
C PRO A 15 -15.43 27.70 17.92
N THR A 16 -15.05 26.62 17.27
CA THR A 16 -15.46 26.29 15.91
C THR A 16 -16.37 25.07 15.93
N SER A 17 -17.49 25.11 15.19
CA SER A 17 -18.34 23.94 15.01
C SER A 17 -17.76 22.96 14.01
N VAL A 18 -18.20 21.70 14.05
CA VAL A 18 -17.85 20.67 13.09
C VAL A 18 -18.06 21.15 11.64
N ASP A 19 -19.25 21.67 11.30
CA ASP A 19 -19.56 22.15 9.96
C ASP A 19 -18.67 23.30 9.52
N THR A 20 -18.39 24.24 10.44
CA THR A 20 -17.54 25.40 10.14
C THR A 20 -16.12 24.96 9.83
N TRP A 21 -15.57 24.03 10.63
CA TRP A 21 -14.23 23.50 10.39
C TRP A 21 -14.15 22.72 9.07
N LEU A 22 -15.12 21.80 8.82
CA LEU A 22 -15.17 21.00 7.58
C LEU A 22 -15.22 21.91 6.33
N ALA A 23 -16.06 22.95 6.35
CA ALA A 23 -16.17 23.88 5.24
C ALA A 23 -14.86 24.62 4.97
N ALA A 24 -14.20 25.11 6.04
CA ALA A 24 -12.93 25.83 5.94
C ALA A 24 -11.80 24.93 5.46
N ALA A 25 -11.68 23.71 6.03
CA ALA A 25 -10.67 22.73 5.66
C ALA A 25 -10.83 22.27 4.20
N ALA A 26 -12.05 21.94 3.77
CA ALA A 26 -12.32 21.57 2.38
C ALA A 26 -12.01 22.69 1.39
N ALA A 27 -12.25 23.95 1.75
CA ALA A 27 -11.90 25.09 0.92
C ALA A 27 -10.38 25.25 0.77
N GLN A 28 -9.62 25.10 1.85
CA GLN A 28 -8.14 25.16 1.84
C GLN A 28 -7.55 24.01 0.99
N LEU A 29 -8.02 22.77 1.21
CA LEU A 29 -7.55 21.59 0.45
C LEU A 29 -7.83 21.72 -1.04
N ARG A 30 -8.99 22.30 -1.43
CA ARG A 30 -9.31 22.59 -2.83
C ARG A 30 -8.36 23.61 -3.43
N THR A 31 -7.99 24.64 -2.69
CA THR A 31 -7.03 25.66 -3.14
C THR A 31 -5.62 25.08 -3.32
N ALA A 32 -5.31 23.98 -2.59
CA ALA A 32 -4.06 23.23 -2.72
C ALA A 32 -4.12 22.13 -3.80
N ASP A 33 -5.12 22.15 -4.70
CA ASP A 33 -5.34 21.17 -5.78
C ASP A 33 -5.56 19.73 -5.29
N ILE A 34 -6.11 19.54 -4.09
CA ILE A 34 -6.47 18.21 -3.58
C ILE A 34 -7.92 17.90 -4.00
N ALA A 35 -8.05 17.00 -4.97
CA ALA A 35 -9.35 16.67 -5.58
C ALA A 35 -10.36 16.09 -4.56
N SER A 36 -9.87 15.29 -3.60
CA SER A 36 -10.66 14.65 -2.52
C SER A 36 -10.96 15.59 -1.34
N SER A 37 -10.82 16.89 -1.51
CA SER A 37 -10.82 17.92 -0.45
C SER A 37 -11.92 17.77 0.61
N ARG A 38 -13.17 17.44 0.20
CA ARG A 38 -14.28 17.22 1.12
C ARG A 38 -14.11 15.92 1.90
N LEU A 39 -13.79 14.83 1.20
CA LEU A 39 -13.59 13.52 1.82
C LEU A 39 -12.41 13.55 2.79
N ASP A 40 -11.31 14.18 2.40
CA ASP A 40 -10.12 14.31 3.24
C ASP A 40 -10.41 15.10 4.52
N SER A 41 -11.11 16.23 4.42
CA SER A 41 -11.51 17.00 5.62
C SER A 41 -12.38 16.18 6.56
N GLU A 42 -13.35 15.42 6.03
CA GLU A 42 -14.21 14.55 6.83
C GLU A 42 -13.42 13.43 7.51
N LEU A 43 -12.49 12.80 6.81
CA LEU A 43 -11.66 11.70 7.36
C LEU A 43 -10.67 12.21 8.41
N LEU A 44 -10.04 13.36 8.19
CA LEU A 44 -9.16 13.98 9.20
C LEU A 44 -9.92 14.30 10.48
N LEU A 45 -11.08 14.94 10.37
CA LEU A 45 -11.87 15.30 11.55
C LEU A 45 -12.47 14.05 12.24
N SER A 46 -12.90 13.06 11.46
CA SER A 46 -13.36 11.76 11.95
C SER A 46 -12.28 11.07 12.79
N TYR A 47 -11.04 11.10 12.32
CA TYR A 47 -9.89 10.56 13.03
C TYR A 47 -9.63 11.30 14.36
N VAL A 48 -9.61 12.63 14.32
CA VAL A 48 -9.38 13.45 15.54
C VAL A 48 -10.47 13.23 16.58
N LEU A 49 -11.74 13.19 16.16
CA LEU A 49 -12.87 13.02 17.06
C LEU A 49 -13.09 11.57 17.48
N GLN A 50 -12.43 10.61 16.87
CA GLN A 50 -12.67 9.17 17.05
C GLN A 50 -14.16 8.84 16.85
N ARG A 51 -14.76 9.42 15.79
CA ARG A 51 -16.15 9.27 15.40
C ARG A 51 -16.27 8.93 13.92
N PRO A 52 -17.23 8.08 13.53
CA PRO A 52 -17.43 7.76 12.11
C PRO A 52 -17.97 8.98 11.35
N ARG A 53 -17.71 9.05 10.04
CA ARG A 53 -18.09 10.18 9.18
C ARG A 53 -19.58 10.54 9.27
N HIS A 54 -20.49 9.56 9.35
CA HIS A 54 -21.92 9.84 9.48
C HIS A 54 -22.27 10.60 10.75
N TRP A 55 -21.45 10.46 11.81
CA TRP A 55 -21.64 11.23 13.04
C TRP A 55 -21.37 12.72 12.80
N LEU A 56 -20.37 13.08 11.99
CA LEU A 56 -20.05 14.47 11.65
C LEU A 56 -21.24 15.17 10.99
N HIS A 57 -21.92 14.48 10.05
CA HIS A 57 -23.10 15.02 9.36
C HIS A 57 -24.32 15.16 10.27
N ALA A 58 -24.44 14.34 11.30
CA ALA A 58 -25.54 14.41 12.27
C ALA A 58 -25.30 15.46 13.36
N HIS A 59 -24.06 15.91 13.56
CA HIS A 59 -23.64 16.77 14.67
C HIS A 59 -22.82 17.98 14.18
N GLY A 60 -23.18 18.56 13.05
CA GLY A 60 -22.48 19.68 12.44
C GLY A 60 -22.40 20.94 13.30
N ASP A 61 -23.39 21.14 14.18
CA ASP A 61 -23.47 22.24 15.17
C ASP A 61 -22.60 22.00 16.42
N SER A 62 -22.10 20.79 16.63
CA SER A 62 -21.26 20.46 17.78
C SER A 62 -19.97 21.26 17.76
N THR A 63 -19.62 21.85 18.90
CA THR A 63 -18.40 22.62 19.07
C THR A 63 -17.19 21.72 19.30
N LEU A 64 -16.10 21.95 18.57
CA LEU A 64 -14.83 21.27 18.77
C LEU A 64 -14.16 21.78 20.06
N LEU A 65 -13.62 20.85 20.84
CA LEU A 65 -12.72 21.19 21.93
C LEU A 65 -11.44 21.82 21.39
N HIS A 66 -10.82 22.71 22.15
CA HIS A 66 -9.59 23.38 21.72
C HIS A 66 -8.50 22.40 21.29
N GLU A 67 -8.28 21.32 22.05
CA GLU A 67 -7.28 20.29 21.72
C GLU A 67 -7.61 19.57 20.41
N GLN A 68 -8.89 19.27 20.16
CA GLN A 68 -9.35 18.67 18.91
C GLN A 68 -9.13 19.60 17.73
N GLN A 69 -9.43 20.88 17.89
CA GLN A 69 -9.19 21.88 16.86
C GLN A 69 -7.70 21.98 16.53
N VAL A 70 -6.83 22.09 17.54
CA VAL A 70 -5.38 22.14 17.35
C VAL A 70 -4.86 20.89 16.60
N GLN A 71 -5.30 19.70 17.00
CA GLN A 71 -4.91 18.46 16.34
C GLN A 71 -5.40 18.40 14.89
N ALA A 72 -6.64 18.80 14.63
CA ALA A 72 -7.20 18.83 13.29
C ALA A 72 -6.45 19.81 12.37
N GLU A 73 -6.08 20.99 12.88
CA GLU A 73 -5.29 21.99 12.14
C GLU A 73 -3.86 21.49 11.83
N GLN A 74 -3.24 20.75 12.74
CA GLN A 74 -1.92 20.13 12.50
C GLN A 74 -1.99 19.10 11.36
N LEU A 75 -3.00 18.24 11.37
CA LEU A 75 -3.19 17.25 10.31
C LEU A 75 -3.55 17.92 8.97
N LEU A 76 -4.41 18.94 9.00
CA LEU A 76 -4.76 19.73 7.81
C LEU A 76 -3.51 20.38 7.21
N THR A 77 -2.63 20.96 8.04
CA THR A 77 -1.39 21.60 7.57
C THR A 77 -0.48 20.60 6.86
N ARG A 78 -0.35 19.39 7.37
CA ARG A 78 0.42 18.30 6.72
C ARG A 78 -0.27 17.86 5.42
N ARG A 79 -1.60 17.72 5.40
CA ARG A 79 -2.34 17.36 4.19
C ARG A 79 -2.23 18.42 3.08
N LEU A 80 -2.21 19.70 3.44
CA LEU A 80 -1.95 20.80 2.50
C LEU A 80 -0.56 20.72 1.86
N GLN A 81 0.39 20.01 2.46
CA GLN A 81 1.69 19.69 1.89
C GLN A 81 1.68 18.40 1.06
N HIS A 82 0.50 17.87 0.73
CA HIS A 82 0.27 16.62 0.00
C HIS A 82 0.75 15.35 0.72
N GLU A 83 0.95 15.39 2.04
CA GLU A 83 1.20 14.15 2.76
C GLU A 83 -0.01 13.21 2.62
N PRO A 84 0.19 11.93 2.26
CA PRO A 84 -0.90 10.99 2.05
C PRO A 84 -1.84 10.91 3.25
N LEU A 85 -3.15 10.99 3.00
CA LEU A 85 -4.15 10.89 4.05
C LEU A 85 -3.97 9.62 4.89
N ALA A 86 -3.63 8.50 4.26
CA ALA A 86 -3.39 7.23 4.92
C ALA A 86 -2.28 7.31 5.99
N TYR A 87 -1.21 8.09 5.75
CA TYR A 87 -0.16 8.29 6.75
C TYR A 87 -0.61 9.21 7.89
N LEU A 88 -1.47 10.19 7.60
CA LEU A 88 -2.01 11.09 8.60
C LEU A 88 -2.95 10.39 9.59
N VAL A 89 -3.76 9.46 9.10
CA VAL A 89 -4.68 8.68 9.92
C VAL A 89 -4.09 7.35 10.40
N GLY A 90 -2.95 6.93 9.81
CA GLY A 90 -2.18 5.75 10.20
C GLY A 90 -2.69 4.42 9.66
N HIS A 91 -3.70 4.44 8.78
CA HIS A 91 -4.28 3.21 8.23
C HIS A 91 -4.86 3.41 6.83
N LYS A 92 -5.01 2.31 6.10
CA LYS A 92 -5.62 2.23 4.76
C LYS A 92 -6.42 0.95 4.63
N GLU A 93 -7.61 1.06 4.10
CA GLU A 93 -8.44 -0.09 3.74
C GLU A 93 -7.89 -0.77 2.49
N PHE A 94 -7.87 -2.12 2.49
CA PHE A 94 -7.54 -3.00 1.37
C PHE A 94 -8.33 -4.29 1.49
N TYR A 95 -9.03 -4.66 0.45
CA TYR A 95 -9.84 -5.89 0.34
C TYR A 95 -10.83 -6.05 1.51
N GLY A 96 -11.52 -4.96 1.88
CA GLY A 96 -12.48 -4.91 2.98
C GLY A 96 -11.87 -4.98 4.39
N ARG A 97 -10.56 -4.78 4.53
CA ARG A 97 -9.81 -4.87 5.80
C ARG A 97 -8.96 -3.65 6.02
N ASP A 98 -8.78 -3.27 7.26
CA ASP A 98 -8.03 -2.06 7.63
C ASP A 98 -6.59 -2.41 7.99
N PHE A 99 -5.62 -1.83 7.29
CA PHE A 99 -4.20 -2.08 7.47
C PHE A 99 -3.47 -0.85 8.00
N VAL A 100 -2.63 -1.04 9.00
CA VAL A 100 -1.70 -0.01 9.48
C VAL A 100 -0.70 0.32 8.38
N VAL A 101 -0.51 1.60 8.15
CA VAL A 101 0.50 2.13 7.22
C VAL A 101 1.30 3.27 7.86
N SER A 102 2.49 3.50 7.35
CA SER A 102 3.37 4.60 7.73
C SER A 102 4.30 4.95 6.57
N PRO A 103 5.11 6.01 6.63
CA PRO A 103 6.11 6.32 5.60
C PRO A 103 7.17 5.24 5.35
N ALA A 104 7.15 4.13 6.09
CA ALA A 104 8.02 2.97 5.85
C ALA A 104 7.51 2.03 4.76
N VAL A 105 6.25 2.16 4.31
CA VAL A 105 5.61 1.26 3.34
C VAL A 105 4.82 2.04 2.30
N LEU A 106 4.66 1.48 1.10
CA LEU A 106 3.76 2.02 0.09
C LEU A 106 2.32 2.06 0.64
N VAL A 107 1.59 3.14 0.36
CA VAL A 107 0.15 3.20 0.64
C VAL A 107 -0.56 2.18 -0.27
N PRO A 108 -1.33 1.22 0.28
CA PRO A 108 -2.08 0.25 -0.53
C PRO A 108 -2.93 0.90 -1.61
N ARG A 109 -2.82 0.40 -2.84
CA ARG A 109 -3.58 0.89 -4.00
C ARG A 109 -4.77 -0.02 -4.28
N PRO A 110 -5.93 0.51 -4.68
CA PRO A 110 -7.10 -0.32 -5.02
C PRO A 110 -6.81 -1.31 -6.16
N GLU A 111 -5.95 -0.93 -7.11
CA GLU A 111 -5.57 -1.74 -8.26
C GLU A 111 -4.90 -3.05 -7.83
N THR A 112 -4.18 -3.05 -6.71
CA THR A 112 -3.49 -4.23 -6.17
C THR A 112 -4.46 -5.33 -5.74
N GLU A 113 -5.75 -5.02 -5.46
CA GLU A 113 -6.78 -6.02 -5.15
C GLU A 113 -7.03 -7.00 -6.32
N GLN A 114 -6.73 -6.58 -7.56
CA GLN A 114 -6.81 -7.43 -8.74
C GLN A 114 -5.85 -8.63 -8.64
N MET A 115 -4.72 -8.49 -7.96
CA MET A 115 -3.79 -9.60 -7.73
C MET A 115 -4.41 -10.70 -6.86
N ILE A 116 -5.15 -10.32 -5.82
CA ILE A 116 -5.90 -11.27 -4.97
C ILE A 116 -7.03 -11.93 -5.78
N SER A 117 -7.74 -11.16 -6.60
CA SER A 117 -8.79 -11.69 -7.48
C SER A 117 -8.24 -12.74 -8.44
N LEU A 118 -7.11 -12.47 -9.10
CA LEU A 118 -6.43 -13.42 -9.97
C LEU A 118 -5.91 -14.65 -9.20
N LEU A 119 -5.35 -14.45 -8.00
CA LEU A 119 -4.90 -15.55 -7.15
C LEU A 119 -6.06 -16.52 -6.88
N LEU A 120 -7.19 -16.00 -6.40
CA LEU A 120 -8.35 -16.85 -6.05
C LEU A 120 -8.99 -17.53 -7.25
N GLN A 121 -8.92 -16.91 -8.44
CA GLN A 121 -9.41 -17.48 -9.68
C GLN A 121 -8.53 -18.62 -10.22
N LEU A 122 -7.19 -18.48 -10.11
CA LEU A 122 -6.24 -19.32 -10.83
C LEU A 122 -5.59 -20.41 -9.96
N ILE A 123 -5.58 -20.23 -8.62
CA ILE A 123 -4.94 -21.18 -7.72
C ILE A 123 -5.57 -22.58 -7.81
N GLN A 124 -4.74 -23.60 -7.92
CA GLN A 124 -5.22 -24.98 -7.98
C GLN A 124 -5.35 -25.59 -6.57
N PRO A 125 -6.28 -26.57 -6.36
CA PRO A 125 -6.47 -27.18 -5.05
C PRO A 125 -5.23 -27.88 -4.46
N THR A 126 -4.26 -28.22 -5.29
CA THR A 126 -3.01 -28.86 -4.88
C THR A 126 -1.93 -27.86 -4.47
N GLN A 127 -2.07 -26.58 -4.83
CA GLN A 127 -1.12 -25.52 -4.49
C GLN A 127 -1.30 -25.10 -3.03
N ARG A 128 -0.23 -25.12 -2.26
CA ARG A 128 -0.25 -24.92 -0.80
C ARG A 128 0.75 -23.90 -0.30
N THR A 129 1.74 -23.53 -1.09
CA THR A 129 2.81 -22.62 -0.67
C THR A 129 2.78 -21.36 -1.50
N ILE A 130 2.66 -20.21 -0.82
CA ILE A 130 2.58 -18.88 -1.41
C ILE A 130 3.72 -18.04 -0.84
N VAL A 131 4.37 -17.24 -1.68
CA VAL A 131 5.27 -16.18 -1.22
C VAL A 131 4.85 -14.84 -1.79
N ASP A 132 4.83 -13.82 -0.94
CA ASP A 132 4.64 -12.42 -1.30
C ASP A 132 6.00 -11.71 -1.26
N VAL A 133 6.46 -11.26 -2.41
CA VAL A 133 7.80 -10.66 -2.61
C VAL A 133 7.68 -9.14 -2.70
N GLY A 134 8.36 -8.44 -1.79
CA GLY A 134 8.16 -7.00 -1.58
C GLY A 134 6.86 -6.74 -0.82
N THR A 135 6.67 -7.44 0.31
CA THR A 135 5.37 -7.49 1.01
C THR A 135 4.90 -6.14 1.56
N GLY A 136 5.80 -5.17 1.78
CA GLY A 136 5.47 -3.85 2.28
C GLY A 136 4.70 -3.89 3.60
N SER A 137 3.45 -3.43 3.58
CA SER A 137 2.56 -3.49 4.75
C SER A 137 1.94 -4.87 5.01
N GLY A 138 2.25 -5.87 4.18
CA GLY A 138 1.73 -7.24 4.30
C GLY A 138 0.36 -7.46 3.67
N ILE A 139 -0.17 -6.52 2.91
CA ILE A 139 -1.55 -6.56 2.39
C ILE A 139 -1.84 -7.81 1.56
N LEU A 140 -0.90 -8.20 0.66
CA LEU A 140 -1.07 -9.38 -0.19
C LEU A 140 -0.92 -10.66 0.62
N ALA A 141 0.15 -10.79 1.39
CA ALA A 141 0.43 -11.99 2.20
C ALA A 141 -0.69 -12.27 3.21
N ILE A 142 -1.12 -11.25 3.95
CA ILE A 142 -2.15 -11.36 4.99
C ILE A 142 -3.50 -11.66 4.35
N THR A 143 -3.86 -10.96 3.27
CA THR A 143 -5.12 -11.22 2.57
C THR A 143 -5.13 -12.62 1.96
N ALA A 144 -4.04 -13.06 1.32
CA ALA A 144 -3.92 -14.41 0.80
C ALA A 144 -4.08 -15.47 1.90
N GLN A 145 -3.48 -15.27 3.09
CA GLN A 145 -3.63 -16.20 4.22
C GLN A 145 -5.08 -16.25 4.74
N LEU A 146 -5.77 -15.11 4.78
CA LEU A 146 -7.17 -15.05 5.23
C LEU A 146 -8.14 -15.71 4.24
N GLU A 147 -7.93 -15.49 2.93
CA GLU A 147 -8.76 -16.10 1.89
C GLU A 147 -8.44 -17.59 1.64
N LEU A 148 -7.19 -18.00 1.92
CA LEU A 148 -6.69 -19.35 1.68
C LEU A 148 -6.04 -19.93 2.96
N PRO A 149 -6.83 -20.17 4.02
CA PRO A 149 -6.30 -20.57 5.33
C PRO A 149 -5.54 -21.92 5.32
N GLN A 150 -5.74 -22.74 4.27
CA GLN A 150 -5.04 -24.00 4.06
C GLN A 150 -3.63 -23.83 3.46
N CYS A 151 -3.27 -22.62 3.00
CA CYS A 151 -1.96 -22.37 2.42
C CYS A 151 -0.96 -21.91 3.49
N GLN A 152 0.30 -22.24 3.28
CA GLN A 152 1.42 -21.64 3.99
C GLN A 152 1.86 -20.40 3.22
N VAL A 153 1.95 -19.27 3.92
CA VAL A 153 2.34 -17.99 3.30
C VAL A 153 3.62 -17.48 3.92
N ASP A 154 4.62 -17.24 3.08
CA ASP A 154 5.83 -16.51 3.42
C ASP A 154 5.73 -15.08 2.83
N ALA A 155 6.31 -14.11 3.50
CA ALA A 155 6.29 -12.70 3.11
C ALA A 155 7.71 -12.13 3.20
N TYR A 156 8.23 -11.65 2.08
CA TYR A 156 9.60 -11.18 1.94
C TYR A 156 9.64 -9.69 1.67
N ASP A 157 10.55 -8.99 2.34
CA ASP A 157 10.86 -7.59 2.04
C ASP A 157 12.32 -7.31 2.36
N ILE A 158 12.92 -6.39 1.65
CA ILE A 158 14.29 -5.93 1.91
C ILE A 158 14.36 -4.98 3.12
N SER A 159 13.26 -4.26 3.42
CA SER A 159 13.14 -3.30 4.50
C SER A 159 12.67 -3.95 5.80
N PRO A 160 13.49 -3.93 6.86
CA PRO A 160 13.06 -4.39 8.18
C PRO A 160 11.94 -3.52 8.77
N GLU A 161 11.87 -2.24 8.40
CA GLU A 161 10.80 -1.33 8.83
C GLU A 161 9.46 -1.73 8.20
N ALA A 162 9.46 -2.12 6.92
CA ALA A 162 8.27 -2.64 6.24
C ALA A 162 7.80 -3.95 6.91
N LEU A 163 8.71 -4.87 7.17
CA LEU A 163 8.40 -6.12 7.86
C LEU A 163 7.81 -5.89 9.26
N ALA A 164 8.27 -4.89 10.00
CA ALA A 164 7.69 -4.55 11.30
C ALA A 164 6.22 -4.09 11.18
N ILE A 165 5.88 -3.31 10.14
CA ILE A 165 4.49 -2.92 9.84
C ILE A 165 3.66 -4.15 9.43
N ALA A 166 4.18 -5.01 8.56
CA ALA A 166 3.51 -6.22 8.11
C ALA A 166 3.22 -7.18 9.28
N GLN A 167 4.17 -7.38 10.19
CA GLN A 167 3.99 -8.18 11.41
C GLN A 167 2.92 -7.60 12.33
N ARG A 168 2.87 -6.27 12.50
CA ARG A 168 1.81 -5.61 13.25
C ARG A 168 0.44 -5.85 12.61
N ASN A 169 0.34 -5.75 11.30
CA ASN A 169 -0.89 -6.02 10.57
C ASN A 169 -1.30 -7.51 10.70
N ALA A 170 -0.35 -8.44 10.61
CA ALA A 170 -0.63 -9.86 10.82
C ALA A 170 -1.19 -10.15 12.22
N GLN A 171 -0.63 -9.52 13.24
CA GLN A 171 -1.17 -9.62 14.61
C GLN A 171 -2.59 -9.05 14.70
N GLN A 172 -2.85 -7.89 14.11
CA GLN A 172 -4.17 -7.25 14.10
C GLN A 172 -5.23 -8.14 13.43
N HIS A 173 -4.86 -8.85 12.35
CA HIS A 173 -5.77 -9.72 11.59
C HIS A 173 -5.75 -11.19 12.01
N GLY A 174 -4.98 -11.55 13.03
CA GLY A 174 -4.89 -12.92 13.53
C GLY A 174 -4.20 -13.92 12.59
N THR A 175 -3.40 -13.43 11.62
CA THR A 175 -2.65 -14.24 10.64
C THR A 175 -1.21 -14.49 11.09
N THR A 176 -1.03 -14.89 12.34
CA THR A 176 0.32 -15.10 12.95
C THR A 176 1.09 -16.26 12.33
N SER A 177 0.45 -17.05 11.45
CA SER A 177 1.08 -18.12 10.67
C SER A 177 1.88 -17.63 9.46
N VAL A 178 1.69 -16.37 9.03
CA VAL A 178 2.50 -15.77 7.96
C VAL A 178 3.94 -15.60 8.46
N ASN A 179 4.90 -16.10 7.68
CA ASN A 179 6.32 -16.04 8.03
C ASN A 179 6.99 -14.85 7.35
N PHE A 180 7.41 -13.85 8.10
CA PHE A 180 8.03 -12.63 7.60
C PHE A 180 9.55 -12.73 7.61
N ILE A 181 10.20 -12.58 6.45
CA ILE A 181 11.63 -12.81 6.26
C ILE A 181 12.25 -11.62 5.52
N GLN A 182 13.36 -11.09 6.05
CA GLN A 182 14.13 -10.10 5.33
C GLN A 182 14.88 -10.75 4.16
N SER A 183 14.63 -10.25 2.93
CA SER A 183 15.19 -10.80 1.70
C SER A 183 15.25 -9.77 0.58
N ASP A 184 16.29 -9.84 -0.23
CA ASP A 184 16.31 -9.20 -1.55
C ASP A 184 15.61 -10.14 -2.55
N LEU A 185 14.37 -9.83 -2.88
CA LEU A 185 13.47 -10.69 -3.65
C LEU A 185 13.42 -12.12 -3.05
N LEU A 186 13.72 -13.15 -3.85
CA LEU A 186 13.72 -14.56 -3.44
C LEU A 186 15.09 -15.06 -2.95
N ALA A 187 16.06 -14.19 -2.64
CA ALA A 187 17.41 -14.60 -2.25
C ALA A 187 17.45 -15.45 -0.97
N ALA A 188 16.52 -15.24 -0.03
CA ALA A 188 16.41 -16.02 1.21
C ALA A 188 15.50 -17.27 1.08
N ALA A 189 14.98 -17.57 -0.11
CA ALA A 189 14.09 -18.69 -0.32
C ALA A 189 14.82 -20.04 -0.03
N GLN A 190 14.14 -20.95 0.67
CA GLN A 190 14.66 -22.25 1.04
C GLN A 190 13.83 -23.40 0.43
N GLN A 191 12.74 -23.10 -0.22
CA GLN A 191 11.85 -24.03 -0.89
C GLN A 191 11.31 -23.42 -2.19
N ARG A 192 10.75 -24.25 -3.05
CA ARG A 192 9.95 -23.77 -4.17
C ARG A 192 8.55 -23.43 -3.71
N TYR A 193 7.98 -22.39 -4.31
CA TYR A 193 6.63 -21.94 -4.04
C TYR A 193 5.69 -22.32 -5.18
N ASP A 194 4.47 -22.71 -4.84
CA ASP A 194 3.41 -22.96 -5.82
C ASP A 194 2.91 -21.63 -6.41
N VAL A 195 2.94 -20.56 -5.61
CA VAL A 195 2.53 -19.23 -6.03
C VAL A 195 3.54 -18.17 -5.57
N VAL A 196 3.93 -17.29 -6.48
CA VAL A 196 4.70 -16.09 -6.20
C VAL A 196 3.80 -14.89 -6.50
N LEU A 197 3.55 -14.06 -5.48
CA LEU A 197 2.92 -12.74 -5.60
C LEU A 197 4.02 -11.68 -5.55
N ALA A 198 3.90 -10.61 -6.35
CA ALA A 198 4.89 -9.54 -6.33
C ALA A 198 4.30 -8.20 -6.81
N ASN A 199 4.15 -7.26 -5.88
CA ASN A 199 3.95 -5.85 -6.23
C ASN A 199 5.27 -5.10 -5.98
N LEU A 200 6.18 -5.19 -6.94
CA LEU A 200 7.52 -4.59 -6.85
C LEU A 200 7.52 -3.17 -7.41
N PRO A 201 8.49 -2.33 -7.02
CA PRO A 201 8.71 -1.04 -7.66
C PRO A 201 8.81 -1.17 -9.17
N TYR A 202 7.90 -0.51 -9.89
CA TYR A 202 7.84 -0.54 -11.36
C TYR A 202 7.80 0.84 -12.01
N VAL A 203 7.84 1.91 -11.21
CA VAL A 203 7.81 3.28 -11.72
C VAL A 203 9.17 3.66 -12.29
N ASN A 204 9.19 4.12 -13.55
CA ASN A 204 10.38 4.72 -14.10
C ASN A 204 10.56 6.14 -13.51
N PRO A 205 11.73 6.47 -12.92
CA PRO A 205 11.99 7.80 -12.35
C PRO A 205 11.83 8.96 -13.34
N THR A 206 11.86 8.68 -14.65
CA THR A 206 11.69 9.72 -15.69
C THR A 206 10.24 9.97 -16.09
N TRP A 207 9.30 9.15 -15.62
CA TRP A 207 7.89 9.38 -15.91
C TRP A 207 7.42 10.65 -15.21
N GLN A 208 6.84 11.55 -15.98
CA GLN A 208 6.18 12.72 -15.42
C GLN A 208 4.87 12.27 -14.76
N ARG A 209 4.84 12.25 -13.45
CA ARG A 209 3.64 12.03 -12.66
C ARG A 209 3.32 13.31 -11.90
N ASP A 210 2.11 13.78 -12.05
CA ASP A 210 1.59 14.92 -11.28
C ASP A 210 0.99 14.41 -9.94
N ASP A 211 1.74 13.56 -9.27
CA ASP A 211 1.33 12.96 -8.01
C ASP A 211 2.29 13.40 -6.90
N ARG A 212 1.92 14.50 -6.25
CA ARG A 212 2.69 15.09 -5.16
C ARG A 212 2.71 14.22 -3.90
N GLU A 213 1.74 13.29 -3.77
CA GLU A 213 1.65 12.39 -2.61
C GLU A 213 2.79 11.36 -2.64
N THR A 214 3.19 10.88 -3.81
CA THR A 214 4.28 9.91 -3.96
C THR A 214 5.63 10.43 -3.47
N ALA A 215 5.81 11.75 -3.38
CA ALA A 215 7.02 12.35 -2.80
C ALA A 215 7.20 12.04 -1.30
N HIS A 216 6.13 11.68 -0.61
CA HIS A 216 6.13 11.29 0.81
C HIS A 216 6.28 9.77 1.01
N GLU A 217 6.19 8.98 -0.06
CA GLU A 217 6.29 7.53 0.00
C GLU A 217 7.74 7.07 -0.17
N PRO A 218 8.12 5.89 0.35
CA PRO A 218 9.51 5.45 0.25
C PRO A 218 9.91 5.22 -1.21
N ALA A 219 10.95 5.93 -1.66
CA ALA A 219 11.43 5.82 -3.03
C ALA A 219 11.79 4.38 -3.43
N LEU A 220 12.24 3.57 -2.46
CA LEU A 220 12.54 2.16 -2.63
C LEU A 220 11.30 1.33 -3.01
N ALA A 221 10.10 1.76 -2.62
CA ALA A 221 8.85 1.07 -2.91
C ALA A 221 8.19 1.53 -4.22
N LEU A 222 8.72 2.59 -4.86
CA LEU A 222 8.13 3.17 -6.07
C LEU A 222 8.99 2.96 -7.31
N PHE A 223 10.29 3.26 -7.23
CA PHE A 223 11.13 3.47 -8.41
C PHE A 223 12.05 2.29 -8.70
N ALA A 224 12.09 1.88 -9.96
CA ALA A 224 13.06 0.92 -10.47
C ALA A 224 13.74 1.41 -11.75
N LYS A 225 14.98 0.94 -11.96
CA LYS A 225 15.77 1.16 -13.20
C LYS A 225 15.19 0.35 -14.35
N ASP A 226 15.79 0.48 -15.55
CA ASP A 226 15.41 -0.26 -16.76
C ASP A 226 13.93 -0.03 -17.13
N ASP A 227 13.54 1.24 -17.22
CA ASP A 227 12.14 1.67 -17.43
C ASP A 227 11.16 1.06 -16.44
N GLY A 228 11.59 0.91 -15.17
CA GLY A 228 10.79 0.31 -14.11
C GLY A 228 10.85 -1.23 -14.07
N LEU A 229 11.59 -1.90 -14.96
CA LEU A 229 11.54 -3.36 -15.10
C LEU A 229 12.70 -4.11 -14.42
N ALA A 230 13.66 -3.41 -13.80
CA ALA A 230 14.86 -4.06 -13.25
C ALA A 230 14.55 -5.15 -12.22
N LEU A 231 13.70 -4.85 -11.23
CA LEU A 231 13.35 -5.81 -10.17
C LEU A 231 12.47 -6.93 -10.71
N ILE A 232 11.49 -6.60 -11.56
CA ILE A 232 10.65 -7.60 -12.24
C ILE A 232 11.51 -8.56 -13.05
N SER A 233 12.50 -8.07 -13.81
CA SER A 233 13.39 -8.91 -14.59
C SER A 233 14.25 -9.84 -13.72
N THR A 234 14.72 -9.35 -12.57
CA THR A 234 15.45 -10.18 -11.60
C THR A 234 14.55 -11.25 -11.01
N LEU A 235 13.32 -10.89 -10.64
CA LEU A 235 12.34 -11.86 -10.12
C LEU A 235 12.01 -12.93 -11.15
N LEU A 236 11.77 -12.56 -12.42
CA LEU A 236 11.53 -13.52 -13.51
C LEU A 236 12.66 -14.56 -13.61
N ALA A 237 13.92 -14.12 -13.53
CA ALA A 237 15.06 -15.06 -13.55
C ALA A 237 15.07 -15.98 -12.31
N GLN A 238 14.71 -15.46 -11.13
CA GLN A 238 14.65 -16.27 -9.90
C GLN A 238 13.53 -17.31 -9.92
N THR A 239 12.47 -17.12 -10.74
CA THR A 239 11.38 -18.11 -10.88
C THR A 239 11.84 -19.46 -11.43
N GLU A 240 12.96 -19.51 -12.17
CA GLU A 240 13.52 -20.80 -12.66
C GLU A 240 13.84 -21.71 -11.48
N GLN A 241 14.41 -21.18 -10.42
CA GLN A 241 14.81 -21.94 -9.23
C GLN A 241 13.67 -22.08 -8.23
N TRP A 242 12.91 -21.02 -7.96
CA TRP A 242 12.05 -20.91 -6.79
C TRP A 242 10.56 -21.07 -7.08
N LEU A 243 10.10 -20.98 -8.33
CA LEU A 243 8.72 -21.32 -8.67
C LEU A 243 8.61 -22.82 -8.98
N ALA A 244 7.63 -23.47 -8.38
CA ALA A 244 7.36 -24.90 -8.61
C ALA A 244 6.94 -25.16 -10.08
N PRO A 245 7.11 -26.39 -10.61
CA PRO A 245 6.49 -26.78 -11.87
C PRO A 245 4.97 -26.55 -11.80
N SER A 246 4.37 -26.02 -12.85
CA SER A 246 2.96 -25.57 -12.87
C SER A 246 2.60 -24.49 -11.84
N GLY A 247 3.59 -23.86 -11.24
CA GLY A 247 3.40 -22.75 -10.30
C GLY A 247 2.91 -21.48 -10.99
N LEU A 248 2.30 -20.58 -10.22
CA LEU A 248 1.77 -19.31 -10.66
C LEU A 248 2.68 -18.17 -10.22
N LEU A 249 2.97 -17.25 -11.15
CA LEU A 249 3.51 -15.92 -10.83
C LEU A 249 2.41 -14.89 -11.10
N ILE A 250 2.06 -14.11 -10.09
CA ILE A 250 1.13 -12.98 -10.23
C ILE A 250 1.88 -11.71 -9.81
N LEU A 251 1.97 -10.75 -10.70
CA LEU A 251 2.68 -9.51 -10.45
C LEU A 251 1.87 -8.29 -10.88
N GLU A 252 2.21 -7.13 -10.30
CA GLU A 252 1.67 -5.84 -10.65
C GLU A 252 2.69 -5.04 -11.46
N ALA A 253 2.22 -4.39 -12.53
CA ALA A 253 3.00 -3.46 -13.34
C ALA A 253 2.08 -2.49 -14.07
N ASP A 254 2.63 -1.36 -14.53
CA ASP A 254 1.88 -0.43 -15.38
C ASP A 254 1.50 -1.12 -16.71
N PRO A 255 0.25 -0.98 -17.20
CA PRO A 255 -0.20 -1.61 -18.44
C PRO A 255 0.71 -1.32 -19.66
N CYS A 256 1.40 -0.17 -19.70
CA CYS A 256 2.35 0.12 -20.77
C CYS A 256 3.61 -0.78 -20.75
N GLN A 257 3.88 -1.47 -19.63
CA GLN A 257 5.01 -2.40 -19.46
C GLN A 257 4.63 -3.86 -19.78
N HIS A 258 3.34 -4.21 -19.84
CA HIS A 258 2.85 -5.59 -19.92
C HIS A 258 3.46 -6.35 -21.10
N SER A 259 3.45 -5.80 -22.30
CA SER A 259 4.00 -6.47 -23.49
C SER A 259 5.50 -6.82 -23.34
N ARG A 260 6.27 -5.95 -22.68
CA ARG A 260 7.70 -6.18 -22.43
C ARG A 260 7.92 -7.25 -21.36
N ILE A 261 7.09 -7.25 -20.31
CA ILE A 261 7.14 -8.27 -19.25
C ILE A 261 6.78 -9.63 -19.81
N ILE A 262 5.71 -9.74 -20.61
CA ILE A 262 5.29 -11.00 -21.27
C ILE A 262 6.41 -11.55 -22.16
N ALA A 263 7.03 -10.68 -22.97
CA ALA A 263 8.14 -11.10 -23.82
C ALA A 263 9.35 -11.60 -23.00
N ARG A 264 9.70 -10.92 -21.88
CA ARG A 264 10.80 -11.37 -20.98
C ARG A 264 10.47 -12.68 -20.28
N ALA A 265 9.23 -12.84 -19.81
CA ALA A 265 8.78 -14.02 -19.07
C ALA A 265 8.93 -15.33 -19.87
N THR A 266 8.79 -15.26 -21.20
CA THR A 266 8.94 -16.42 -22.11
C THR A 266 10.33 -17.06 -22.00
N ALA A 267 11.39 -16.29 -21.77
CA ALA A 267 12.74 -16.79 -21.61
C ALA A 267 12.90 -17.68 -20.34
N TYR A 268 12.01 -17.57 -19.38
CA TYR A 268 11.99 -18.30 -18.11
C TYR A 268 10.88 -19.35 -18.06
N GLN A 269 10.39 -19.82 -19.21
CA GLN A 269 9.33 -20.83 -19.33
C GLN A 269 8.01 -20.42 -18.64
N LEU A 270 7.75 -19.12 -18.57
CA LEU A 270 6.51 -18.57 -18.05
C LEU A 270 5.56 -18.25 -19.19
N THR A 271 4.39 -18.86 -19.18
CA THR A 271 3.31 -18.60 -20.15
C THR A 271 2.33 -17.60 -19.54
N HIS A 272 2.12 -16.48 -20.23
CA HIS A 272 1.10 -15.52 -19.84
C HIS A 272 -0.30 -16.17 -19.91
N MET A 273 -1.05 -16.05 -18.82
CA MET A 273 -2.40 -16.60 -18.71
C MET A 273 -3.46 -15.51 -18.86
N GLN A 274 -3.33 -14.44 -18.09
CA GLN A 274 -4.35 -13.40 -17.97
C GLN A 274 -3.72 -12.08 -17.50
N SER A 275 -4.34 -10.96 -17.91
CA SER A 275 -4.08 -9.63 -17.33
C SER A 275 -5.40 -9.01 -16.90
N GLU A 276 -5.41 -8.32 -15.76
CA GLU A 276 -6.55 -7.56 -15.24
C GLU A 276 -6.03 -6.23 -14.70
N GLY A 277 -6.34 -5.14 -15.41
CA GLY A 277 -5.84 -3.81 -15.05
C GLY A 277 -4.31 -3.77 -14.95
N TYR A 278 -3.79 -3.63 -13.74
CA TYR A 278 -2.35 -3.61 -13.45
C TYR A 278 -1.76 -5.01 -13.18
N ALA A 279 -2.59 -6.03 -12.93
CA ALA A 279 -2.13 -7.36 -12.57
C ALA A 279 -1.91 -8.25 -13.80
N LEU A 280 -0.82 -9.05 -13.78
CA LEU A 280 -0.49 -10.07 -14.76
C LEU A 280 -0.30 -11.41 -14.07
N ALA A 281 -0.84 -12.46 -14.65
CA ALA A 281 -0.66 -13.83 -14.20
C ALA A 281 0.07 -14.69 -15.24
N PHE A 282 1.01 -15.50 -14.77
CA PHE A 282 1.80 -16.44 -15.56
C PHE A 282 1.78 -17.82 -14.94
N ALA A 283 1.78 -18.86 -15.75
CA ALA A 283 2.03 -20.23 -15.32
C ALA A 283 3.41 -20.70 -15.77
N LYS A 284 4.14 -21.39 -14.89
CA LYS A 284 5.38 -22.05 -15.25
C LYS A 284 5.09 -23.32 -16.01
N GLN A 285 5.72 -23.49 -17.17
CA GLN A 285 5.62 -24.71 -17.95
C GLN A 285 6.26 -25.90 -17.20
N CYS A 286 5.62 -27.07 -17.28
CA CYS A 286 6.28 -28.30 -16.85
C CYS A 286 7.43 -28.58 -17.82
N SER A 287 8.65 -28.75 -17.30
CA SER A 287 9.73 -29.34 -18.10
C SER A 287 9.30 -30.76 -18.48
N ALA A 288 9.26 -31.05 -19.78
CA ALA A 288 8.92 -32.37 -20.29
C ALA A 288 9.95 -33.43 -19.86
#